data_d5d2e434ef0f6705ba1f097b6d195254
#
_entry.id   d5d2e434ef0f6705ba1f097b6d195254
#
_cell.length_a   1.000
_cell.length_b   1.000
_cell.length_c   1.000
_cell.angle_alpha   90.00
_cell.angle_beta   90.00
_cell.angle_gamma   90.00
#
_symmetry.space_group_name_H-M   'P 1'
#
loop_
_entity.id
_entity.type
_entity.pdbx_description
1 polymer ?
#
loop_
_entity_poly.entity_id
_entity_poly.type
_entity_poly.pdbx_seq_one_letter_code
_entity_poly.pdbx_strand_id
1 'polypeptide(L)'
;MPKGSPELTAARKEEIVNACEKLYQTMSFKDITLKEIGKVTTFTRTSIYNYFQTKEEIFLALYEREYDRWNLELVSILEENEVLSDKELADKIAVSIEHRAQLLKLLSMNNYDMEKNSRPELLVSFKKAYGASLTNVKRLLKKFRPDMSEQDIRNFIYIFFPFMFGIYPYTSVTDKQKAAMEAAGVDYVYQSIYELTYSCLMMLLRIQQL
;
A
#
# COMPACT_ATOMS: atom_id res chain seq x y z
N MET A 1 11.09 -6.39 27.90
CA MET A 1 11.45 -7.27 26.76
C MET A 1 10.44 -8.40 26.67
N PRO A 2 9.95 -8.77 25.46
CA PRO A 2 9.06 -9.92 25.33
C PRO A 2 9.78 -11.19 25.84
N LYS A 3 9.15 -11.92 26.73
CA LYS A 3 9.62 -13.24 27.16
C LYS A 3 9.19 -14.26 26.12
N GLY A 4 10.12 -14.80 25.34
CA GLY A 4 9.85 -15.84 24.34
C GLY A 4 10.97 -15.97 23.32
N SER A 5 10.96 -17.05 22.53
CA SER A 5 11.86 -17.19 21.40
C SER A 5 11.59 -16.13 20.34
N PRO A 6 12.52 -15.85 19.41
CA PRO A 6 12.30 -14.95 18.28
C PRO A 6 11.05 -15.32 17.45
N GLU A 7 10.83 -16.62 17.24
CA GLU A 7 9.68 -17.16 16.47
C GLU A 7 8.35 -16.86 17.20
N LEU A 8 8.30 -17.06 18.50
CA LEU A 8 7.11 -16.76 19.31
C LEU A 8 6.83 -15.26 19.33
N THR A 9 7.87 -14.44 19.36
CA THR A 9 7.76 -12.97 19.31
C THR A 9 7.20 -12.53 17.94
N ALA A 10 7.68 -13.11 16.83
CA ALA A 10 7.19 -12.84 15.48
C ALA A 10 5.71 -13.26 15.33
N ALA A 11 5.34 -14.47 15.75
CA ALA A 11 3.97 -14.97 15.70
C ALA A 11 2.97 -14.06 16.47
N ARG A 12 3.41 -13.56 17.63
CA ARG A 12 2.58 -12.64 18.43
C ARG A 12 2.42 -11.26 17.81
N LYS A 13 3.48 -10.71 17.20
CA LYS A 13 3.39 -9.47 16.41
C LYS A 13 2.42 -9.65 15.24
N GLU A 14 2.52 -10.79 14.54
CA GLU A 14 1.64 -11.11 13.42
C GLU A 14 0.17 -11.18 13.85
N GLU A 15 -0.15 -11.82 14.99
CA GLU A 15 -1.52 -11.85 15.53
C GLU A 15 -2.07 -10.43 15.77
N ILE A 16 -1.25 -9.54 16.36
CA ILE A 16 -1.65 -8.15 16.63
C ILE A 16 -1.89 -7.38 15.31
N VAL A 17 -1.02 -7.56 14.31
CA VAL A 17 -1.17 -6.92 13.00
C VAL A 17 -2.37 -7.46 12.26
N ASN A 18 -2.66 -8.77 12.33
CA ASN A 18 -3.85 -9.39 11.76
C ASN A 18 -5.14 -8.84 12.37
N ALA A 19 -5.15 -8.64 13.68
CA ALA A 19 -6.27 -8.02 14.37
C ALA A 19 -6.49 -6.57 13.92
N CYS A 20 -5.41 -5.80 13.76
CA CYS A 20 -5.47 -4.44 13.26
C CYS A 20 -6.01 -4.42 11.81
N GLU A 21 -5.52 -5.29 10.93
CA GLU A 21 -6.00 -5.45 9.56
C GLU A 21 -7.50 -5.72 9.51
N LYS A 22 -7.97 -6.68 10.31
CA LYS A 22 -9.40 -7.03 10.37
C LYS A 22 -10.27 -5.85 10.82
N LEU A 23 -9.86 -5.13 11.85
CA LEU A 23 -10.59 -3.94 12.32
C LEU A 23 -10.58 -2.83 11.27
N TYR A 24 -9.46 -2.64 10.58
CA TYR A 24 -9.30 -1.58 9.60
C TYR A 24 -10.16 -1.78 8.34
N GLN A 25 -10.68 -2.98 8.09
CA GLN A 25 -11.66 -3.21 7.01
C GLN A 25 -12.93 -2.40 7.20
N THR A 26 -13.41 -2.26 8.45
CA THR A 26 -14.70 -1.65 8.79
C THR A 26 -14.61 -0.40 9.65
N MET A 27 -13.47 -0.15 10.30
CA MET A 27 -13.27 0.99 11.20
C MET A 27 -12.29 2.00 10.57
N SER A 28 -12.41 3.26 10.97
CA SER A 28 -11.41 4.27 10.61
C SER A 28 -10.14 4.15 11.48
N PHE A 29 -9.03 4.69 10.99
CA PHE A 29 -7.79 4.79 11.78
C PHE A 29 -8.00 5.46 13.14
N LYS A 30 -8.87 6.47 13.20
CA LYS A 30 -9.14 7.23 14.45
C LYS A 30 -9.84 6.37 15.49
N ASP A 31 -10.73 5.48 15.06
CA ASP A 31 -11.56 4.65 15.94
C ASP A 31 -10.83 3.41 16.45
N ILE A 32 -9.79 2.95 15.72
CA ILE A 32 -8.96 1.83 16.15
C ILE A 32 -8.01 2.28 17.26
N THR A 33 -8.09 1.59 18.38
CA THR A 33 -7.23 1.78 19.56
C THR A 33 -6.59 0.47 19.98
N LEU A 34 -5.53 0.51 20.80
CA LEU A 34 -4.94 -0.71 21.37
C LEU A 34 -5.96 -1.51 22.19
N LYS A 35 -6.99 -0.86 22.74
CA LYS A 35 -8.09 -1.52 23.43
C LYS A 35 -8.95 -2.32 22.46
N GLU A 36 -9.32 -1.74 21.32
CA GLU A 36 -10.09 -2.44 20.29
C GLU A 36 -9.32 -3.63 19.69
N ILE A 37 -8.02 -3.44 19.42
CA ILE A 37 -7.15 -4.53 18.98
C ILE A 37 -7.10 -5.65 20.02
N GLY A 38 -6.97 -5.32 21.31
CA GLY A 38 -6.98 -6.29 22.40
C GLY A 38 -8.28 -7.09 22.53
N LYS A 39 -9.44 -6.56 22.07
CA LYS A 39 -10.71 -7.30 22.09
C LYS A 39 -10.79 -8.43 21.06
N VAL A 40 -10.00 -8.35 19.99
CA VAL A 40 -10.03 -9.32 18.88
C VAL A 40 -8.74 -10.15 18.78
N THR A 41 -7.89 -10.07 19.80
CA THR A 41 -6.68 -10.89 19.97
C THR A 41 -6.78 -11.69 21.25
N THR A 42 -5.84 -12.63 21.44
CA THR A 42 -5.62 -13.32 22.72
C THR A 42 -4.91 -12.45 23.78
N PHE A 43 -4.56 -11.21 23.43
CA PHE A 43 -3.78 -10.28 24.25
C PHE A 43 -4.63 -9.27 24.99
N THR A 44 -4.21 -8.95 26.22
CA THR A 44 -4.68 -7.73 26.87
C THR A 44 -3.97 -6.51 26.27
N ARG A 45 -4.57 -5.31 26.42
CA ARG A 45 -3.92 -4.05 26.05
C ARG A 45 -2.51 -3.94 26.62
N THR A 46 -2.31 -4.34 27.87
CA THR A 46 -1.01 -4.29 28.54
C THR A 46 0.02 -5.23 27.86
N SER A 47 -0.44 -6.40 27.41
CA SER A 47 0.44 -7.35 26.71
C SER A 47 0.87 -6.85 25.33
N ILE A 48 0.01 -6.08 24.63
CA ILE A 48 0.32 -5.48 23.32
C ILE A 48 1.53 -4.52 23.44
N TYR A 49 1.62 -3.74 24.54
CA TYR A 49 2.75 -2.82 24.76
C TYR A 49 4.13 -3.50 24.82
N ASN A 50 4.20 -4.81 25.02
CA ASN A 50 5.46 -5.54 24.93
C ASN A 50 6.00 -5.62 23.48
N TYR A 51 5.16 -5.40 22.48
CA TYR A 51 5.47 -5.54 21.05
C TYR A 51 5.41 -4.21 20.31
N PHE A 52 4.37 -3.41 20.57
CA PHE A 52 4.10 -2.13 19.94
C PHE A 52 3.76 -1.08 21.00
N GLN A 53 4.44 0.06 20.95
CA GLN A 53 4.25 1.14 21.92
C GLN A 53 3.03 2.01 21.60
N THR A 54 2.69 2.11 20.33
CA THR A 54 1.59 2.93 19.82
C THR A 54 0.77 2.16 18.80
N LYS A 55 -0.42 2.63 18.48
CA LYS A 55 -1.21 2.06 17.37
C LYS A 55 -0.55 2.36 16.02
N GLU A 56 0.14 3.50 15.92
CA GLU A 56 0.87 3.92 14.74
C GLU A 56 1.95 2.89 14.37
N GLU A 57 2.63 2.31 15.35
CA GLU A 57 3.59 1.22 15.13
C GLU A 57 2.93 -0.05 14.56
N ILE A 58 1.71 -0.38 15.01
CA ILE A 58 0.97 -1.53 14.47
C ILE A 58 0.55 -1.24 13.02
N PHE A 59 0.06 -0.02 12.75
CA PHE A 59 -0.28 0.40 11.39
C PHE A 59 0.95 0.45 10.49
N LEU A 60 2.10 0.86 10.99
CA LEU A 60 3.36 0.85 10.24
C LEU A 60 3.78 -0.58 9.85
N ALA A 61 3.62 -1.55 10.78
CA ALA A 61 3.86 -2.97 10.49
C ALA A 61 2.85 -3.53 9.48
N LEU A 62 1.57 -3.11 9.54
CA LEU A 62 0.57 -3.46 8.54
C LEU A 62 0.94 -2.88 7.15
N TYR A 63 1.43 -1.67 7.13
CA TYR A 63 1.89 -0.99 5.92
C TYR A 63 3.09 -1.71 5.28
N GLU A 64 4.10 -2.07 6.09
CA GLU A 64 5.25 -2.87 5.67
C GLU A 64 4.79 -4.17 5.02
N ARG A 65 3.91 -4.92 5.69
CA ARG A 65 3.35 -6.18 5.19
C ARG A 65 2.60 -6.04 3.86
N GLU A 66 1.84 -4.97 3.67
CA GLU A 66 1.14 -4.72 2.40
C GLU A 66 2.12 -4.41 1.26
N TYR A 67 3.20 -3.67 1.53
CA TYR A 67 4.27 -3.50 0.55
C TYR A 67 4.98 -4.82 0.23
N ASP A 68 5.24 -5.66 1.24
CA ASP A 68 5.88 -6.97 1.02
C ASP A 68 4.99 -7.87 0.16
N ARG A 69 3.69 -7.89 0.41
CA ARG A 69 2.73 -8.62 -0.42
C ARG A 69 2.71 -8.11 -1.86
N TRP A 70 2.75 -6.80 -2.06
CA TRP A 70 2.84 -6.23 -3.41
C TRP A 70 4.18 -6.52 -4.07
N ASN A 71 5.27 -6.48 -3.33
CA ASN A 71 6.60 -6.86 -3.83
C ASN A 71 6.64 -8.29 -4.36
N LEU A 72 5.96 -9.24 -3.70
CA LEU A 72 5.85 -10.61 -4.18
C LEU A 72 5.12 -10.67 -5.53
N GLU A 73 4.03 -9.92 -5.71
CA GLU A 73 3.31 -9.86 -6.99
C GLU A 73 4.18 -9.22 -8.10
N LEU A 74 4.91 -8.14 -7.80
CA LEU A 74 5.82 -7.51 -8.76
C LEU A 74 6.95 -8.47 -9.20
N VAL A 75 7.48 -9.26 -8.27
CA VAL A 75 8.49 -10.29 -8.57
C VAL A 75 7.89 -11.41 -9.42
N SER A 76 6.67 -11.87 -9.11
CA SER A 76 5.96 -12.87 -9.93
C SER A 76 5.77 -12.36 -11.37
N ILE A 77 5.34 -11.12 -11.57
CA ILE A 77 5.24 -10.52 -12.93
C ILE A 77 6.61 -10.56 -13.64
N LEU A 78 7.68 -10.23 -12.92
CA LEU A 78 9.03 -10.22 -13.47
C LEU A 78 9.53 -11.62 -13.88
N GLU A 79 9.23 -12.65 -13.08
CA GLU A 79 9.77 -13.99 -13.23
C GLU A 79 8.94 -14.86 -14.20
N GLU A 80 7.63 -14.66 -14.24
CA GLU A 80 6.72 -15.49 -15.04
C GLU A 80 6.57 -15.02 -16.50
N ASN A 81 7.15 -13.88 -16.88
CA ASN A 81 7.00 -13.33 -18.22
C ASN A 81 8.36 -13.02 -18.84
N GLU A 82 8.58 -13.47 -20.07
CA GLU A 82 9.80 -13.16 -20.83
C GLU A 82 9.68 -11.82 -21.57
N VAL A 83 8.52 -11.57 -22.15
CA VAL A 83 8.21 -10.34 -22.91
C VAL A 83 6.80 -9.89 -22.56
N LEU A 84 6.62 -8.59 -22.38
CA LEU A 84 5.30 -7.98 -22.23
C LEU A 84 5.24 -6.73 -23.11
N SER A 85 4.11 -6.55 -23.80
CA SER A 85 3.75 -5.26 -24.40
C SER A 85 3.40 -4.23 -23.32
N ASP A 86 3.36 -2.95 -23.66
CA ASP A 86 2.94 -1.87 -22.76
C ASP A 86 1.57 -2.13 -22.12
N LYS A 87 0.62 -2.65 -22.93
CA LYS A 87 -0.72 -2.98 -22.47
C LYS A 87 -0.70 -4.10 -21.43
N GLU A 88 0.04 -5.16 -21.69
CA GLU A 88 0.15 -6.30 -20.77
C GLU A 88 0.90 -5.92 -19.49
N LEU A 89 1.95 -5.11 -19.59
CA LEU A 89 2.67 -4.61 -18.42
C LEU A 89 1.77 -3.71 -17.56
N ALA A 90 1.05 -2.78 -18.19
CA ALA A 90 0.10 -1.90 -17.50
C ALA A 90 -1.04 -2.71 -16.86
N ASP A 91 -1.58 -3.71 -17.56
CA ASP A 91 -2.62 -4.60 -17.05
C ASP A 91 -2.16 -5.35 -15.81
N LYS A 92 -1.03 -6.04 -15.88
CA LYS A 92 -0.50 -6.83 -14.74
C LYS A 92 -0.19 -5.97 -13.51
N ILE A 93 0.38 -4.78 -13.70
CA ILE A 93 0.63 -3.85 -12.59
C ILE A 93 -0.70 -3.32 -12.03
N ALA A 94 -1.67 -2.95 -12.89
CA ALA A 94 -2.97 -2.46 -12.45
C ALA A 94 -3.75 -3.52 -11.65
N VAL A 95 -3.76 -4.77 -12.10
CA VAL A 95 -4.34 -5.91 -11.36
C VAL A 95 -3.65 -6.09 -10.01
N SER A 96 -2.31 -6.06 -9.97
CA SER A 96 -1.57 -6.19 -8.71
C SER A 96 -1.90 -5.08 -7.69
N ILE A 97 -2.15 -3.85 -8.17
CA ILE A 97 -2.57 -2.73 -7.31
C ILE A 97 -4.02 -2.89 -6.85
N GLU A 98 -4.91 -3.38 -7.72
CA GLU A 98 -6.32 -3.64 -7.34
C GLU A 98 -6.41 -4.68 -6.21
N HIS A 99 -5.58 -5.72 -6.22
CA HIS A 99 -5.45 -6.68 -5.12
C HIS A 99 -4.95 -6.04 -3.81
N ARG A 100 -4.37 -4.86 -3.88
CA ARG A 100 -3.79 -4.12 -2.74
C ARG A 100 -4.63 -2.91 -2.35
N ALA A 101 -5.95 -2.96 -2.46
CA ALA A 101 -6.84 -1.87 -2.04
C ALA A 101 -6.57 -1.39 -0.60
N GLN A 102 -6.17 -2.31 0.29
CA GLN A 102 -5.78 -1.96 1.65
C GLN A 102 -4.48 -1.15 1.71
N LEU A 103 -3.50 -1.45 0.88
CA LEU A 103 -2.29 -0.62 0.74
C LEU A 103 -2.67 0.80 0.32
N LEU A 104 -3.52 0.94 -0.69
CA LEU A 104 -3.98 2.26 -1.14
C LEU A 104 -4.77 3.02 -0.07
N LYS A 105 -5.59 2.31 0.71
CA LYS A 105 -6.29 2.89 1.87
C LYS A 105 -5.31 3.41 2.92
N LEU A 106 -4.25 2.66 3.21
CA LEU A 106 -3.16 3.08 4.10
C LEU A 106 -2.41 4.29 3.53
N LEU A 107 -2.07 4.29 2.23
CA LEU A 107 -1.39 5.38 1.53
C LEU A 107 -2.17 6.71 1.60
N SER A 108 -3.50 6.65 1.61
CA SER A 108 -4.36 7.83 1.71
C SER A 108 -4.43 8.45 3.11
N MET A 109 -3.82 7.82 4.12
CA MET A 109 -3.77 8.36 5.48
C MET A 109 -2.67 9.42 5.63
N ASN A 110 -2.77 10.20 6.72
CA ASN A 110 -1.72 11.14 7.10
C ASN A 110 -0.49 10.40 7.65
N ASN A 111 0.56 10.31 6.84
CA ASN A 111 1.79 9.61 7.20
C ASN A 111 2.66 10.34 8.25
N TYR A 112 2.48 11.65 8.43
CA TYR A 112 3.28 12.43 9.39
C TYR A 112 3.06 11.97 10.83
N ASP A 113 1.83 11.63 11.19
CA ASP A 113 1.53 11.13 12.54
C ASP A 113 2.14 9.74 12.78
N MET A 114 2.20 8.90 11.76
CA MET A 114 2.85 7.60 11.85
C MET A 114 4.37 7.72 12.05
N GLU A 115 5.03 8.61 11.31
CA GLU A 115 6.47 8.87 11.47
C GLU A 115 6.79 9.42 12.85
N LYS A 116 6.02 10.40 13.33
CA LYS A 116 6.23 11.05 14.63
C LYS A 116 6.05 10.11 15.82
N ASN A 117 5.11 9.18 15.73
CA ASN A 117 4.68 8.34 16.85
C ASN A 117 5.22 6.90 16.78
N SER A 118 6.17 6.61 15.89
CA SER A 118 6.79 5.30 15.75
C SER A 118 8.28 5.33 16.07
N ARG A 119 8.78 4.21 16.59
CA ARG A 119 10.21 4.04 16.84
C ARG A 119 10.99 4.02 15.52
N PRO A 120 12.23 4.62 15.49
CA PRO A 120 13.02 4.72 14.26
C PRO A 120 13.30 3.38 13.56
N GLU A 121 13.53 2.32 14.31
CA GLU A 121 13.83 1.00 13.75
C GLU A 121 12.64 0.41 12.96
N LEU A 122 11.39 0.66 13.39
CA LEU A 122 10.19 0.23 12.67
C LEU A 122 9.97 1.07 11.42
N LEU A 123 10.28 2.36 11.49
CA LEU A 123 10.23 3.23 10.33
C LEU A 123 11.26 2.80 9.27
N VAL A 124 12.49 2.42 9.70
CA VAL A 124 13.51 1.88 8.79
C VAL A 124 13.04 0.59 8.14
N SER A 125 12.42 -0.33 8.88
CA SER A 125 11.87 -1.58 8.33
C SER A 125 10.83 -1.31 7.26
N PHE A 126 9.85 -0.47 7.56
CA PHE A 126 8.85 -0.02 6.59
C PHE A 126 9.47 0.61 5.33
N LYS A 127 10.47 1.51 5.48
CA LYS A 127 11.14 2.15 4.34
C LYS A 127 11.93 1.15 3.48
N LYS A 128 12.39 0.03 4.04
CA LYS A 128 13.00 -1.06 3.25
C LYS A 128 11.97 -1.74 2.36
N ALA A 129 10.79 -2.09 2.86
CA ALA A 129 9.71 -2.68 2.07
C ALA A 129 9.25 -1.72 0.96
N TYR A 130 9.07 -0.44 1.28
CA TYR A 130 8.79 0.61 0.30
C TYR A 130 9.89 0.72 -0.77
N GLY A 131 11.16 0.76 -0.36
CA GLY A 131 12.31 0.83 -1.27
C GLY A 131 12.44 -0.38 -2.18
N ALA A 132 12.06 -1.57 -1.70
CA ALA A 132 11.98 -2.78 -2.51
C ALA A 132 10.94 -2.63 -3.64
N SER A 133 9.79 -2.01 -3.37
CA SER A 133 8.77 -1.78 -4.41
C SER A 133 9.26 -0.81 -5.50
N LEU A 134 9.98 0.25 -5.14
CA LEU A 134 10.64 1.14 -6.11
C LEU A 134 11.62 0.35 -7.00
N THR A 135 12.42 -0.51 -6.37
CA THR A 135 13.40 -1.34 -7.07
C THR A 135 12.73 -2.35 -8.00
N ASN A 136 11.65 -3.01 -7.57
CA ASN A 136 10.94 -3.99 -8.38
C ASN A 136 10.24 -3.34 -9.57
N VAL A 137 9.60 -2.18 -9.40
CA VAL A 137 9.03 -1.42 -10.53
C VAL A 137 10.13 -1.00 -11.50
N LYS A 138 11.29 -0.51 -11.01
CA LYS A 138 12.45 -0.22 -11.87
C LYS A 138 12.93 -1.44 -12.66
N ARG A 139 12.97 -2.64 -12.04
CA ARG A 139 13.36 -3.90 -12.70
C ARG A 139 12.35 -4.28 -13.80
N LEU A 140 11.05 -4.15 -13.54
CA LEU A 140 10.00 -4.37 -14.54
C LEU A 140 10.19 -3.48 -15.76
N LEU A 141 10.37 -2.17 -15.54
CA LEU A 141 10.61 -1.22 -16.63
C LEU A 141 11.88 -1.56 -17.41
N LYS A 142 12.99 -1.88 -16.74
CA LYS A 142 14.23 -2.27 -17.43
C LYS A 142 14.10 -3.55 -18.25
N LYS A 143 13.32 -4.52 -17.79
CA LYS A 143 13.12 -5.78 -18.50
C LYS A 143 12.18 -5.62 -19.70
N PHE A 144 11.03 -4.99 -19.51
CA PHE A 144 9.98 -4.95 -20.51
C PHE A 144 9.98 -3.68 -21.38
N ARG A 145 10.70 -2.66 -20.95
CA ARG A 145 10.89 -1.38 -21.66
C ARG A 145 12.38 -1.00 -21.71
N PRO A 146 13.21 -1.82 -22.38
CA PRO A 146 14.66 -1.58 -22.46
C PRO A 146 15.03 -0.29 -23.22
N ASP A 147 14.07 0.29 -23.96
CA ASP A 147 14.17 1.57 -24.66
C ASP A 147 14.10 2.79 -23.72
N MET A 148 13.61 2.62 -22.47
CA MET A 148 13.53 3.71 -21.52
C MET A 148 14.89 4.13 -20.99
N SER A 149 15.17 5.43 -21.02
CA SER A 149 16.36 5.98 -20.36
C SER A 149 16.23 5.90 -18.83
N GLU A 150 17.35 6.00 -18.12
CA GLU A 150 17.33 6.08 -16.64
C GLU A 150 16.54 7.30 -16.13
N GLN A 151 16.47 8.38 -16.93
CA GLN A 151 15.66 9.55 -16.60
C GLN A 151 14.16 9.25 -16.72
N ASP A 152 13.75 8.56 -17.79
CA ASP A 152 12.35 8.17 -18.01
C ASP A 152 11.86 7.24 -16.91
N ILE A 153 12.67 6.27 -16.53
CA ILE A 153 12.37 5.36 -15.41
C ILE A 153 12.23 6.16 -14.11
N ARG A 154 13.08 7.13 -13.84
CA ARG A 154 12.93 8.00 -12.67
C ARG A 154 11.63 8.80 -12.72
N ASN A 155 11.33 9.42 -13.86
CA ASN A 155 10.10 10.20 -14.05
C ASN A 155 8.87 9.33 -13.83
N PHE A 156 8.84 8.12 -14.41
CA PHE A 156 7.77 7.16 -14.20
C PHE A 156 7.55 6.89 -12.70
N ILE A 157 8.60 6.53 -11.97
CA ILE A 157 8.53 6.20 -10.54
C ILE A 157 8.02 7.40 -9.74
N TYR A 158 8.58 8.60 -9.98
CA TYR A 158 8.23 9.81 -9.24
C TYR A 158 6.84 10.40 -9.60
N ILE A 159 6.18 9.87 -10.61
CA ILE A 159 4.78 10.18 -10.92
C ILE A 159 3.87 9.07 -10.41
N PHE A 160 4.20 7.81 -10.67
CA PHE A 160 3.36 6.67 -10.33
C PHE A 160 3.19 6.46 -8.82
N PHE A 161 4.29 6.53 -8.04
CA PHE A 161 4.17 6.34 -6.59
C PHE A 161 3.34 7.43 -5.90
N PRO A 162 3.54 8.74 -6.13
CA PRO A 162 2.63 9.77 -5.63
C PRO A 162 1.18 9.61 -6.09
N PHE A 163 0.93 9.17 -7.33
CA PHE A 163 -0.41 8.86 -7.82
C PHE A 163 -1.11 7.82 -6.92
N MET A 164 -0.42 6.76 -6.49
CA MET A 164 -0.97 5.73 -5.61
C MET A 164 -1.48 6.30 -4.27
N PHE A 165 -0.89 7.38 -3.75
CA PHE A 165 -1.35 8.03 -2.51
C PHE A 165 -2.72 8.70 -2.66
N GLY A 166 -3.10 9.07 -3.88
CA GLY A 166 -4.31 9.81 -4.16
C GLY A 166 -5.50 8.98 -4.62
N ILE A 167 -5.30 7.80 -5.19
CA ILE A 167 -6.39 7.10 -5.92
C ILE A 167 -7.49 6.53 -5.02
N TYR A 168 -7.17 6.11 -3.79
CA TYR A 168 -8.14 5.43 -2.91
C TYR A 168 -9.40 6.28 -2.63
N PRO A 169 -9.32 7.58 -2.29
CA PRO A 169 -10.50 8.41 -2.09
C PRO A 169 -11.38 8.57 -3.34
N TYR A 170 -10.82 8.41 -4.52
CA TYR A 170 -11.54 8.51 -5.80
C TYR A 170 -12.24 7.21 -6.18
N THR A 171 -11.77 6.08 -5.70
CA THR A 171 -12.30 4.74 -6.01
C THR A 171 -13.21 4.18 -4.92
N SER A 172 -13.09 4.67 -3.69
CA SER A 172 -13.85 4.23 -2.50
C SER A 172 -14.81 5.31 -2.02
N VAL A 173 -15.69 5.77 -2.93
CA VAL A 173 -16.62 6.86 -2.69
C VAL A 173 -17.84 6.38 -1.89
N THR A 174 -18.16 7.05 -0.77
CA THR A 174 -19.34 6.74 0.04
C THR A 174 -20.63 7.23 -0.63
N ASP A 175 -21.78 6.61 -0.30
CA ASP A 175 -23.08 7.04 -0.81
C ASP A 175 -23.41 8.50 -0.45
N LYS A 176 -22.97 8.95 0.74
CA LYS A 176 -23.10 10.36 1.15
C LYS A 176 -22.31 11.29 0.21
N GLN A 177 -21.12 10.89 -0.22
CA GLN A 177 -20.29 11.68 -1.13
C GLN A 177 -20.91 11.69 -2.54
N LYS A 178 -21.42 10.54 -3.02
CA LYS A 178 -22.12 10.45 -4.31
C LYS A 178 -23.33 11.37 -4.35
N ALA A 179 -24.19 11.31 -3.32
CA ALA A 179 -25.35 12.19 -3.21
C ALA A 179 -24.96 13.68 -3.18
N ALA A 180 -23.86 14.04 -2.51
CA ALA A 180 -23.37 15.41 -2.47
C ALA A 180 -22.85 15.89 -3.85
N MET A 181 -22.16 15.03 -4.59
CA MET A 181 -21.70 15.33 -5.96
C MET A 181 -22.87 15.54 -6.90
N GLU A 182 -23.88 14.67 -6.83
CA GLU A 182 -25.12 14.78 -7.63
C GLU A 182 -25.87 16.08 -7.30
N ALA A 183 -26.08 16.38 -6.02
CA ALA A 183 -26.74 17.60 -5.59
C ALA A 183 -25.98 18.89 -5.97
N ALA A 184 -24.66 18.80 -6.09
CA ALA A 184 -23.81 19.89 -6.54
C ALA A 184 -23.73 20.02 -8.07
N GLY A 185 -24.37 19.12 -8.84
CA GLY A 185 -24.32 19.11 -10.30
C GLY A 185 -22.93 18.81 -10.87
N VAL A 186 -22.10 18.09 -10.13
CA VAL A 186 -20.76 17.71 -10.57
C VAL A 186 -20.86 16.47 -11.46
N ASP A 187 -20.48 16.62 -12.72
CA ASP A 187 -20.36 15.49 -13.66
C ASP A 187 -19.09 14.70 -13.33
N TYR A 188 -19.26 13.54 -12.71
CA TYR A 188 -18.16 12.70 -12.25
C TYR A 188 -18.35 11.23 -12.63
N VAL A 189 -17.37 10.67 -13.32
CA VAL A 189 -17.35 9.25 -13.68
C VAL A 189 -16.56 8.48 -12.62
N TYR A 190 -17.23 7.58 -11.90
CA TYR A 190 -16.60 6.70 -10.92
C TYR A 190 -15.86 5.57 -11.63
N GLN A 191 -14.58 5.43 -11.32
CA GLN A 191 -13.70 4.41 -11.87
C GLN A 191 -13.19 3.49 -10.77
N SER A 192 -12.88 2.24 -11.12
CA SER A 192 -12.22 1.27 -10.23
C SER A 192 -10.74 1.61 -10.02
N ILE A 193 -10.14 0.97 -9.02
CA ILE A 193 -8.67 1.04 -8.80
C ILE A 193 -7.94 0.59 -10.08
N TYR A 194 -8.40 -0.51 -10.69
CA TYR A 194 -7.83 -1.03 -11.93
C TYR A 194 -7.89 0.00 -13.06
N GLU A 195 -9.07 0.57 -13.36
CA GLU A 195 -9.25 1.50 -14.48
C GLU A 195 -8.38 2.75 -14.34
N LEU A 196 -8.33 3.36 -13.14
CA LEU A 196 -7.49 4.53 -12.90
C LEU A 196 -6.00 4.18 -13.00
N THR A 197 -5.59 3.05 -12.41
CA THR A 197 -4.20 2.62 -12.43
C THR A 197 -3.74 2.27 -13.85
N TYR A 198 -4.54 1.49 -14.58
CA TYR A 198 -4.25 1.13 -15.96
C TYR A 198 -4.10 2.36 -16.86
N SER A 199 -5.04 3.31 -16.75
CA SER A 199 -5.00 4.54 -17.51
C SER A 199 -3.75 5.39 -17.21
N CYS A 200 -3.40 5.52 -15.94
CA CYS A 200 -2.19 6.21 -15.51
C CYS A 200 -0.92 5.54 -16.08
N LEU A 201 -0.81 4.21 -15.95
CA LEU A 201 0.32 3.45 -16.47
C LEU A 201 0.47 3.56 -17.98
N MET A 202 -0.65 3.46 -18.71
CA MET A 202 -0.65 3.64 -20.17
C MET A 202 -0.20 5.02 -20.61
N MET A 203 -0.55 6.08 -19.86
CA MET A 203 -0.04 7.43 -20.12
C MET A 203 1.47 7.50 -19.84
N LEU A 204 1.93 6.98 -18.71
CA LEU A 204 3.35 7.01 -18.30
C LEU A 204 4.25 6.23 -19.26
N LEU A 205 3.78 5.09 -19.79
CA LEU A 205 4.53 4.28 -20.76
C LEU A 205 4.62 4.95 -22.14
N ARG A 206 3.70 5.87 -22.49
CA ARG A 206 3.67 6.59 -23.78
C ARG A 206 4.47 7.91 -23.79
N ILE A 207 4.66 8.57 -22.65
CA ILE A 207 5.28 9.91 -22.54
C ILE A 207 6.69 9.97 -23.14
N GLN A 208 7.31 8.84 -23.39
CA GLN A 208 8.68 8.71 -23.90
C GLN A 208 8.82 8.80 -25.42
N GLN A 209 7.71 8.95 -26.12
CA GLN A 209 7.72 9.05 -27.60
C GLN A 209 7.70 10.51 -28.11
N LEU A 210 7.89 11.49 -27.18
CA LEU A 210 8.04 12.90 -27.48
C LEU A 210 9.49 13.37 -27.30
#